data_4253fa2271275dc41d0b62533ba047cf
#
_entry.id   4253fa2271275dc41d0b62533ba047cf
#
_cell.length_a   1.000
_cell.length_b   1.000
_cell.length_c   1.000
_cell.angle_alpha   90.00
_cell.angle_beta   90.00
_cell.angle_gamma   90.00
#
_symmetry.space_group_name_H-M   'P 1'
#
loop_
_entity.id
_entity.type
_entity.pdbx_description
1 polymer ?
#
loop_
_entity_poly.entity_id
_entity_poly.type
_entity_poly.pdbx_seq_one_letter_code
_entity_poly.pdbx_strand_id
1 'polypeptide(L)'
;EIVLIAREISVDMGKLDSEEPIEIRSPGRGRGSSVAMLTGYLIGISHVDPLLYNLTLERFVPEDLKTLPDIDIDFPRSIREKLIPRVHEYFGPQFAVLTGMITRYKLKGILKDLGKVFGIPDGDISNLSKKIHNLDPTSLKDEMLSIPEFKNVVDLPEWKNIISLASQLKDAPKTLGQHVGGMILSSSPISDMVPFRKSALEGRYIIDWDKDSIADAGFAKIDILSLPVLDQIDESISLIQDTTGKLVDISQVDPEDNEVFDMINTGLSKGVF
;
A
#
# COMPACT_ATOMS: atom_id res chain seq x y z
N GLU A 1 7.90 -17.83 -6.13
CA GLU A 1 9.20 -17.18 -6.38
C GLU A 1 9.36 -15.90 -5.53
N ILE A 2 8.42 -14.93 -5.55
CA ILE A 2 8.55 -13.67 -4.78
C ILE A 2 8.81 -13.94 -3.29
N VAL A 3 8.07 -14.89 -2.70
CA VAL A 3 8.25 -15.28 -1.29
C VAL A 3 9.61 -15.97 -1.06
N LEU A 4 10.08 -16.76 -2.02
CA LEU A 4 11.42 -17.38 -1.94
C LEU A 4 12.54 -16.33 -2.00
N ILE A 5 12.44 -15.37 -2.92
CA ILE A 5 13.38 -14.24 -3.01
C ILE A 5 13.38 -13.43 -1.70
N ALA A 6 12.20 -13.19 -1.12
CA ALA A 6 12.08 -12.50 0.16
C ALA A 6 12.73 -13.30 1.32
N ARG A 7 12.64 -14.63 1.28
CA ARG A 7 13.31 -15.52 2.24
C ARG A 7 14.83 -15.42 2.11
N GLU A 8 15.36 -15.51 0.90
CA GLU A 8 16.80 -15.34 0.64
C GLU A 8 17.30 -14.00 1.21
N ILE A 9 16.55 -12.90 0.97
CA ILE A 9 16.88 -11.59 1.52
C ILE A 9 16.89 -11.63 3.06
N SER A 10 15.93 -12.34 3.68
CA SER A 10 15.86 -12.45 5.14
C SER A 10 17.04 -13.23 5.73
N VAL A 11 17.49 -14.29 5.03
CA VAL A 11 18.70 -15.04 5.38
C VAL A 11 19.95 -14.16 5.20
N ASP A 12 20.08 -13.46 4.08
CA ASP A 12 21.20 -12.53 3.82
C ASP A 12 21.28 -11.40 4.85
N MET A 13 20.14 -11.04 5.46
CA MET A 13 20.08 -10.04 6.54
C MET A 13 20.31 -10.61 7.93
N GLY A 14 20.53 -11.93 8.06
CA GLY A 14 20.66 -12.61 9.34
C GLY A 14 19.38 -12.65 10.18
N LYS A 15 18.20 -12.43 9.54
CA LYS A 15 16.90 -12.48 10.21
C LYS A 15 16.31 -13.88 10.28
N LEU A 16 16.73 -14.77 9.38
CA LEU A 16 16.31 -16.16 9.29
C LEU A 16 17.54 -17.04 9.19
N ASP A 17 17.46 -18.26 9.75
CA ASP A 17 18.37 -19.32 9.44
C ASP A 17 17.96 -19.98 8.10
N SER A 18 18.93 -20.38 7.30
CA SER A 18 18.68 -21.08 6.03
C SER A 18 17.96 -22.42 6.22
N GLU A 19 18.15 -23.08 7.37
CA GLU A 19 17.53 -24.35 7.74
C GLU A 19 16.13 -24.18 8.37
N GLU A 20 15.74 -22.96 8.75
CA GLU A 20 14.44 -22.71 9.38
C GLU A 20 13.30 -22.89 8.38
N PRO A 21 12.24 -23.70 8.69
CA PRO A 21 11.10 -23.87 7.80
C PRO A 21 10.37 -22.56 7.52
N ILE A 22 9.93 -22.38 6.27
CA ILE A 22 9.24 -21.15 5.83
C ILE A 22 7.91 -20.92 6.56
N GLU A 23 7.29 -22.00 7.02
CA GLU A 23 6.01 -21.99 7.74
C GLU A 23 6.15 -21.37 9.13
N ILE A 24 7.31 -21.53 9.78
CA ILE A 24 7.57 -21.00 11.12
C ILE A 24 7.75 -19.49 11.08
N ARG A 25 8.52 -18.99 10.12
CA ARG A 25 8.87 -17.58 10.02
C ARG A 25 8.90 -17.13 8.57
N SER A 26 7.70 -16.99 8.01
CA SER A 26 7.61 -16.50 6.63
C SER A 26 7.98 -15.03 6.53
N PRO A 27 8.72 -14.66 5.50
CA PRO A 27 9.12 -13.28 5.25
C PRO A 27 7.97 -12.40 4.78
N GLY A 28 6.83 -12.97 4.35
CA GLY A 28 5.68 -12.23 3.86
C GLY A 28 4.36 -12.86 4.28
N ARG A 29 3.28 -12.08 4.18
CA ARG A 29 1.94 -12.50 4.56
C ARG A 29 0.93 -12.11 3.50
N GLY A 30 0.21 -13.10 2.97
CA GLY A 30 -0.94 -12.85 2.11
C GLY A 30 -2.04 -12.11 2.85
N ARG A 31 -2.83 -11.32 2.12
CA ARG A 31 -3.94 -10.54 2.63
C ARG A 31 -5.14 -10.63 1.68
N GLY A 32 -6.34 -10.36 2.20
CA GLY A 32 -7.56 -10.34 1.38
C GLY A 32 -7.85 -11.70 0.74
N SER A 33 -8.04 -11.71 -0.59
CA SER A 33 -8.31 -12.93 -1.36
C SER A 33 -7.22 -13.99 -1.21
N SER A 34 -5.96 -13.58 -1.07
CA SER A 34 -4.80 -14.48 -0.93
C SER A 34 -4.89 -15.37 0.31
N VAL A 35 -5.58 -14.94 1.37
CA VAL A 35 -5.75 -15.73 2.61
C VAL A 35 -6.84 -16.79 2.47
N ALA A 36 -7.93 -16.47 1.77
CA ALA A 36 -9.08 -17.38 1.63
C ALA A 36 -8.86 -18.47 0.57
N MET A 37 -7.85 -18.33 -0.29
CA MET A 37 -7.56 -19.30 -1.34
C MET A 37 -6.67 -20.44 -0.84
N LEU A 38 -7.15 -21.70 -1.00
CA LEU A 38 -6.36 -22.90 -0.69
C LEU A 38 -5.02 -22.91 -1.44
N THR A 39 -5.01 -22.47 -2.70
CA THR A 39 -3.78 -22.35 -3.48
C THR A 39 -2.77 -21.43 -2.82
N GLY A 40 -3.21 -20.28 -2.26
CA GLY A 40 -2.35 -19.33 -1.54
C GLY A 40 -1.70 -19.97 -0.31
N TYR A 41 -2.43 -20.79 0.43
CA TYR A 41 -1.92 -21.58 1.55
C TYR A 41 -0.88 -22.62 1.09
N LEU A 42 -1.22 -23.43 0.08
CA LEU A 42 -0.34 -24.52 -0.40
C LEU A 42 0.99 -24.03 -1.00
N ILE A 43 1.03 -22.79 -1.55
CA ILE A 43 2.28 -22.22 -2.09
C ILE A 43 2.99 -21.27 -1.12
N GLY A 44 2.54 -21.22 0.15
CA GLY A 44 3.20 -20.44 1.22
C GLY A 44 3.00 -18.93 1.17
N ILE A 45 2.00 -18.43 0.43
CA ILE A 45 1.61 -17.01 0.43
C ILE A 45 0.80 -16.69 1.70
N SER A 46 -0.09 -17.60 2.10
CA SER A 46 -0.87 -17.52 3.34
C SER A 46 -0.43 -18.61 4.33
N HIS A 47 -0.44 -18.28 5.62
CA HIS A 47 -0.16 -19.21 6.72
C HIS A 47 -1.44 -19.70 7.38
N VAL A 48 -2.59 -19.14 6.98
CA VAL A 48 -3.89 -19.52 7.50
C VAL A 48 -4.46 -20.62 6.62
N ASP A 49 -4.71 -21.79 7.22
CA ASP A 49 -5.39 -22.89 6.53
C ASP A 49 -6.87 -22.53 6.34
N PRO A 50 -7.31 -22.28 5.09
CA PRO A 50 -8.69 -21.86 4.85
C PRO A 50 -9.72 -22.95 5.14
N LEU A 51 -9.32 -24.21 5.12
CA LEU A 51 -10.21 -25.33 5.44
C LEU A 51 -10.38 -25.48 6.95
N LEU A 52 -9.29 -25.37 7.70
CA LEU A 52 -9.33 -25.44 9.18
C LEU A 52 -10.18 -24.33 9.77
N TYR A 53 -10.05 -23.09 9.25
CA TYR A 53 -10.79 -21.93 9.75
C TYR A 53 -12.10 -21.65 9.00
N ASN A 54 -12.51 -22.56 8.11
CA ASN A 54 -13.75 -22.45 7.32
C ASN A 54 -13.92 -21.07 6.66
N LEU A 55 -12.85 -20.59 6.02
CA LEU A 55 -12.85 -19.30 5.33
C LEU A 55 -13.66 -19.38 4.03
N THR A 56 -14.52 -18.41 3.80
CA THR A 56 -15.36 -18.34 2.60
C THR A 56 -14.64 -17.58 1.49
N LEU A 57 -14.48 -18.22 0.33
CA LEU A 57 -13.85 -17.62 -0.84
C LEU A 57 -14.77 -16.59 -1.52
N GLU A 58 -16.08 -16.83 -1.50
CA GLU A 58 -17.10 -16.03 -2.21
C GLU A 58 -17.07 -14.55 -1.80
N ARG A 59 -16.62 -14.26 -0.58
CA ARG A 59 -16.46 -12.87 -0.11
C ARG A 59 -15.43 -12.08 -0.93
N PHE A 60 -14.42 -12.77 -1.46
CA PHE A 60 -13.27 -12.13 -2.13
C PHE A 60 -13.24 -12.40 -3.63
N VAL A 61 -13.84 -13.50 -4.07
CA VAL A 61 -13.84 -13.97 -5.47
C VAL A 61 -15.27 -14.36 -5.83
N PRO A 62 -16.11 -13.42 -6.25
CA PRO A 62 -17.46 -13.71 -6.69
C PRO A 62 -17.45 -14.56 -7.98
N GLU A 63 -18.48 -15.38 -8.20
CA GLU A 63 -18.59 -16.28 -9.36
C GLU A 63 -18.56 -15.55 -10.71
N ASP A 64 -19.01 -14.30 -10.75
CA ASP A 64 -19.05 -13.45 -11.94
C ASP A 64 -17.81 -12.55 -12.12
N LEU A 65 -16.69 -12.91 -11.50
CA LEU A 65 -15.44 -12.16 -11.56
C LEU A 65 -14.99 -11.93 -13.00
N LYS A 66 -14.95 -10.67 -13.42
CA LYS A 66 -14.55 -10.28 -14.79
C LYS A 66 -13.06 -10.03 -14.94
N THR A 67 -12.38 -9.75 -13.84
CA THR A 67 -10.94 -9.44 -13.80
C THR A 67 -10.23 -10.34 -12.80
N LEU A 68 -8.97 -10.62 -13.03
CA LEU A 68 -8.17 -11.38 -12.06
C LEU A 68 -8.08 -10.61 -10.74
N PRO A 69 -8.26 -11.27 -9.58
CA PRO A 69 -8.12 -10.62 -8.30
C PRO A 69 -6.66 -10.19 -8.06
N ASP A 70 -6.48 -9.04 -7.43
CA ASP A 70 -5.16 -8.61 -6.97
C ASP A 70 -4.61 -9.60 -5.94
N ILE A 71 -3.32 -9.87 -6.01
CA ILE A 71 -2.60 -10.67 -5.02
C ILE A 71 -1.84 -9.72 -4.11
N ASP A 72 -2.33 -9.55 -2.89
CA ASP A 72 -1.70 -8.69 -1.88
C ASP A 72 -0.78 -9.50 -0.98
N ILE A 73 0.48 -9.08 -0.85
CA ILE A 73 1.46 -9.68 0.06
C ILE A 73 2.14 -8.57 0.85
N ASP A 74 1.99 -8.63 2.17
CA ASP A 74 2.62 -7.72 3.11
C ASP A 74 3.99 -8.24 3.54
N PHE A 75 5.00 -7.38 3.53
CA PHE A 75 6.36 -7.67 3.96
C PHE A 75 6.83 -6.68 5.03
N PRO A 76 7.78 -7.04 5.90
CA PRO A 76 8.55 -6.07 6.65
C PRO A 76 9.19 -5.04 5.71
N ARG A 77 9.23 -3.78 6.12
CA ARG A 77 9.74 -2.68 5.27
C ARG A 77 11.18 -2.94 4.82
N SER A 78 12.01 -3.42 5.74
CA SER A 78 13.42 -3.72 5.48
C SER A 78 13.62 -4.77 4.38
N ILE A 79 12.73 -5.77 4.31
CA ILE A 79 12.74 -6.80 3.28
C ILE A 79 12.20 -6.26 1.97
N ARG A 80 11.04 -5.58 2.01
CA ARG A 80 10.37 -5.05 0.81
C ARG A 80 11.26 -4.13 -0.02
N GLU A 81 12.03 -3.24 0.62
CA GLU A 81 12.89 -2.30 -0.10
C GLU A 81 13.99 -3.00 -0.92
N LYS A 82 14.45 -4.16 -0.46
CA LYS A 82 15.41 -5.00 -1.18
C LYS A 82 14.72 -5.96 -2.16
N LEU A 83 13.49 -6.37 -1.86
CA LEU A 83 12.75 -7.34 -2.64
C LEU A 83 12.40 -6.82 -4.04
N ILE A 84 11.89 -5.59 -4.15
CA ILE A 84 11.48 -5.03 -5.44
C ILE A 84 12.63 -5.02 -6.48
N PRO A 85 13.84 -4.52 -6.17
CA PRO A 85 14.97 -4.60 -7.10
C PRO A 85 15.36 -6.05 -7.45
N ARG A 86 15.36 -6.96 -6.47
CA ARG A 86 15.70 -8.39 -6.70
C ARG A 86 14.67 -9.09 -7.60
N VAL A 87 13.39 -8.75 -7.48
CA VAL A 87 12.34 -9.27 -8.38
C VAL A 87 12.57 -8.76 -9.82
N HIS A 88 12.91 -7.48 -9.99
CA HIS A 88 13.28 -6.95 -11.32
C HIS A 88 14.53 -7.62 -11.88
N GLU A 89 15.54 -7.91 -11.06
CA GLU A 89 16.74 -8.62 -11.46
C GLU A 89 16.45 -10.06 -11.89
N TYR A 90 15.64 -10.76 -11.08
CA TYR A 90 15.31 -12.17 -11.32
C TYR A 90 14.48 -12.39 -12.59
N PHE A 91 13.39 -11.64 -12.76
CA PHE A 91 12.51 -11.78 -13.92
C PHE A 91 12.96 -10.99 -15.16
N GLY A 92 13.78 -9.97 -14.95
CA GLY A 92 14.15 -8.98 -15.97
C GLY A 92 13.13 -7.83 -16.06
N PRO A 93 13.59 -6.61 -16.39
CA PRO A 93 12.74 -5.41 -16.42
C PRO A 93 11.66 -5.42 -17.50
N GLN A 94 11.79 -6.30 -18.49
CA GLN A 94 10.79 -6.48 -19.54
C GLN A 94 9.63 -7.43 -19.14
N PHE A 95 9.78 -8.19 -18.03
CA PHE A 95 8.79 -9.14 -17.57
C PHE A 95 8.23 -8.81 -16.17
N ALA A 96 8.91 -7.91 -15.44
CA ALA A 96 8.49 -7.45 -14.12
C ALA A 96 8.61 -5.93 -14.04
N VAL A 97 7.50 -5.22 -13.86
CA VAL A 97 7.49 -3.75 -13.76
C VAL A 97 6.51 -3.28 -12.70
N LEU A 98 6.82 -2.17 -12.04
CA LEU A 98 5.90 -1.52 -11.13
C LEU A 98 4.83 -0.77 -11.90
N THR A 99 3.65 -0.67 -11.31
CA THR A 99 2.53 0.06 -11.91
C THR A 99 2.62 1.56 -11.64
N GLY A 100 2.10 2.34 -12.57
CA GLY A 100 1.88 3.76 -12.38
C GLY A 100 0.72 4.03 -11.43
N MET A 101 0.64 5.25 -10.93
CA MET A 101 -0.46 5.75 -10.14
C MET A 101 -0.76 7.19 -10.53
N ILE A 102 -1.98 7.44 -10.99
CA ILE A 102 -2.44 8.80 -11.27
C ILE A 102 -2.94 9.41 -9.97
N THR A 103 -2.21 10.38 -9.44
CA THR A 103 -2.71 11.20 -8.34
C THR A 103 -3.69 12.24 -8.89
N ARG A 104 -4.81 12.43 -8.19
CA ARG A 104 -5.83 13.40 -8.59
C ARG A 104 -5.84 14.58 -7.63
N TYR A 105 -6.24 15.72 -8.14
CA TYR A 105 -6.40 16.93 -7.33
C TYR A 105 -7.44 16.73 -6.23
N LYS A 106 -7.04 17.03 -5.00
CA LYS A 106 -7.88 17.17 -3.82
C LYS A 106 -7.74 18.60 -3.29
N LEU A 107 -8.68 19.08 -2.49
CA LEU A 107 -8.76 20.50 -2.08
C LEU A 107 -7.42 21.08 -1.58
N LYS A 108 -6.72 20.40 -0.71
CA LYS A 108 -5.43 20.91 -0.19
C LYS A 108 -4.35 21.07 -1.28
N GLY A 109 -4.32 20.15 -2.25
CA GLY A 109 -3.43 20.25 -3.40
C GLY A 109 -3.82 21.39 -4.34
N ILE A 110 -5.12 21.56 -4.57
CA ILE A 110 -5.69 22.67 -5.37
C ILE A 110 -5.31 24.01 -4.76
N LEU A 111 -5.58 24.20 -3.46
CA LEU A 111 -5.27 25.44 -2.75
C LEU A 111 -3.78 25.78 -2.84
N LYS A 112 -2.91 24.79 -2.64
CA LYS A 112 -1.46 25.00 -2.72
C LYS A 112 -1.02 25.45 -4.12
N ASP A 113 -1.52 24.80 -5.17
CA ASP A 113 -1.08 25.08 -6.54
C ASP A 113 -1.73 26.36 -7.09
N LEU A 114 -3.04 26.57 -6.89
CA LEU A 114 -3.70 27.80 -7.27
C LEU A 114 -3.23 29.01 -6.43
N GLY A 115 -2.99 28.81 -5.13
CA GLY A 115 -2.43 29.85 -4.28
C GLY A 115 -1.11 30.41 -4.83
N LYS A 116 -0.22 29.55 -5.30
CA LYS A 116 1.03 29.97 -5.97
C LYS A 116 0.76 30.73 -7.28
N VAL A 117 -0.18 30.25 -8.09
CA VAL A 117 -0.53 30.90 -9.38
C VAL A 117 -1.10 32.31 -9.16
N PHE A 118 -1.95 32.47 -8.16
CA PHE A 118 -2.58 33.76 -7.83
C PHE A 118 -1.79 34.61 -6.82
N GLY A 119 -0.60 34.19 -6.43
CA GLY A 119 0.27 34.96 -5.55
C GLY A 119 -0.21 35.07 -4.10
N ILE A 120 -1.06 34.14 -3.64
CA ILE A 120 -1.48 34.08 -2.24
C ILE A 120 -0.30 33.59 -1.38
N PRO A 121 0.00 34.26 -0.26
CA PRO A 121 1.07 33.83 0.63
C PRO A 121 0.90 32.39 1.14
N ASP A 122 1.98 31.61 1.17
CA ASP A 122 1.95 30.22 1.65
C ASP A 122 1.40 30.08 3.08
N GLY A 123 1.60 31.11 3.92
CA GLY A 123 1.04 31.18 5.28
C GLY A 123 -0.48 31.19 5.30
N ASP A 124 -1.12 31.95 4.41
CA ASP A 124 -2.58 32.03 4.32
C ASP A 124 -3.17 30.73 3.79
N ILE A 125 -2.56 30.13 2.76
CA ILE A 125 -2.95 28.81 2.24
C ILE A 125 -2.83 27.72 3.31
N SER A 126 -1.72 27.72 4.06
CA SER A 126 -1.50 26.74 5.13
C SER A 126 -2.51 26.92 6.27
N ASN A 127 -2.81 28.17 6.66
CA ASN A 127 -3.80 28.50 7.67
C ASN A 127 -5.20 28.04 7.25
N LEU A 128 -5.62 28.39 6.03
CA LEU A 128 -6.90 27.95 5.46
C LEU A 128 -6.99 26.42 5.43
N SER A 129 -5.97 25.74 4.91
CA SER A 129 -5.93 24.27 4.78
C SER A 129 -6.05 23.53 6.11
N LYS A 130 -5.62 24.15 7.23
CA LYS A 130 -5.74 23.56 8.57
C LYS A 130 -7.14 23.73 9.16
N LYS A 131 -7.86 24.78 8.79
CA LYS A 131 -9.17 25.14 9.34
C LYS A 131 -10.35 24.59 8.55
N ILE A 132 -10.14 24.19 7.31
CA ILE A 132 -11.17 23.56 6.48
C ILE A 132 -11.48 22.17 7.02
N HIS A 133 -12.76 21.88 7.24
CA HIS A 133 -13.28 20.59 7.68
C HIS A 133 -13.75 19.74 6.51
N ASN A 134 -14.51 20.32 5.58
CA ASN A 134 -14.94 19.62 4.38
C ASN A 134 -13.87 19.75 3.28
N LEU A 135 -13.30 18.62 2.85
CA LEU A 135 -12.24 18.58 1.85
C LEU A 135 -12.76 18.49 0.40
N ASP A 136 -14.07 18.62 0.18
CA ASP A 136 -14.63 18.72 -1.17
C ASP A 136 -14.33 20.11 -1.77
N PRO A 137 -13.68 20.17 -2.95
CA PRO A 137 -13.38 21.46 -3.60
C PRO A 137 -14.60 22.32 -3.89
N THR A 138 -15.78 21.72 -4.07
CA THR A 138 -17.02 22.46 -4.35
C THR A 138 -17.56 23.21 -3.13
N SER A 139 -17.18 22.80 -1.92
CA SER A 139 -17.60 23.47 -0.67
C SER A 139 -16.65 24.60 -0.22
N LEU A 140 -15.56 24.87 -0.96
CA LEU A 140 -14.52 25.81 -0.55
C LEU A 140 -15.06 27.17 -0.16
N LYS A 141 -16.04 27.69 -0.91
CA LYS A 141 -16.65 29.00 -0.61
C LYS A 141 -17.35 29.01 0.74
N ASP A 142 -18.14 27.99 1.02
CA ASP A 142 -18.93 27.90 2.26
C ASP A 142 -18.00 27.68 3.47
N GLU A 143 -16.97 26.87 3.31
CA GLU A 143 -15.92 26.69 4.31
C GLU A 143 -15.21 28.02 4.64
N MET A 144 -14.80 28.77 3.61
CA MET A 144 -14.16 30.08 3.83
C MET A 144 -15.10 31.08 4.51
N LEU A 145 -16.37 31.10 4.18
CA LEU A 145 -17.39 31.97 4.81
C LEU A 145 -17.61 31.62 6.29
N SER A 146 -17.39 30.37 6.68
CA SER A 146 -17.50 29.92 8.07
C SER A 146 -16.30 30.32 8.94
N ILE A 147 -15.17 30.65 8.31
CA ILE A 147 -13.91 30.99 9.00
C ILE A 147 -13.78 32.52 9.08
N PRO A 148 -13.80 33.14 10.29
CA PRO A 148 -13.83 34.60 10.44
C PRO A 148 -12.75 35.34 9.67
N GLU A 149 -11.53 34.80 9.63
CA GLU A 149 -10.35 35.42 8.99
C GLU A 149 -10.47 35.43 7.45
N PHE A 150 -11.20 34.47 6.86
CA PHE A 150 -11.33 34.33 5.43
C PHE A 150 -12.66 34.86 4.88
N LYS A 151 -13.63 35.14 5.77
CA LYS A 151 -14.95 35.62 5.37
C LYS A 151 -14.92 36.88 4.49
N ASN A 152 -14.03 37.83 4.81
CA ASN A 152 -13.92 39.10 4.09
C ASN A 152 -13.09 39.03 2.81
N VAL A 153 -12.29 37.96 2.64
CA VAL A 153 -11.43 37.81 1.45
C VAL A 153 -12.08 36.97 0.33
N VAL A 154 -13.18 36.29 0.61
CA VAL A 154 -13.89 35.43 -0.35
C VAL A 154 -14.27 36.20 -1.63
N ASP A 155 -14.57 37.52 -1.49
CA ASP A 155 -15.00 38.38 -2.60
C ASP A 155 -13.84 39.05 -3.35
N LEU A 156 -12.60 38.89 -2.91
CA LEU A 156 -11.41 39.36 -3.62
C LEU A 156 -11.27 38.61 -4.96
N PRO A 157 -10.81 39.27 -6.04
CA PRO A 157 -10.69 38.65 -7.35
C PRO A 157 -9.92 37.37 -7.39
N GLU A 158 -8.78 37.31 -6.66
CA GLU A 158 -7.90 36.14 -6.59
C GLU A 158 -8.63 34.94 -5.96
N TRP A 159 -9.34 35.17 -4.85
CA TRP A 159 -10.08 34.13 -4.16
C TRP A 159 -11.31 33.67 -4.95
N LYS A 160 -12.02 34.56 -5.62
CA LYS A 160 -13.12 34.18 -6.54
C LYS A 160 -12.63 33.25 -7.63
N ASN A 161 -11.46 33.55 -8.20
CA ASN A 161 -10.85 32.71 -9.23
C ASN A 161 -10.45 31.35 -8.66
N ILE A 162 -9.82 31.32 -7.48
CA ILE A 162 -9.43 30.07 -6.79
C ILE A 162 -10.67 29.23 -6.50
N ILE A 163 -11.75 29.80 -5.97
CA ILE A 163 -13.00 29.09 -5.67
C ILE A 163 -13.62 28.51 -6.93
N SER A 164 -13.69 29.29 -8.01
CA SER A 164 -14.24 28.84 -9.29
C SER A 164 -13.42 27.70 -9.90
N LEU A 165 -12.09 27.83 -9.92
CA LEU A 165 -11.19 26.84 -10.47
C LEU A 165 -11.09 25.59 -9.58
N ALA A 166 -11.24 25.72 -8.27
CA ALA A 166 -11.18 24.61 -7.35
C ALA A 166 -12.24 23.54 -7.68
N SER A 167 -13.45 23.95 -7.97
CA SER A 167 -14.53 23.03 -8.36
C SER A 167 -14.27 22.35 -9.70
N GLN A 168 -13.65 23.06 -10.66
CA GLN A 168 -13.32 22.52 -11.98
C GLN A 168 -12.12 21.54 -11.92
N LEU A 169 -11.18 21.75 -11.00
CA LEU A 169 -10.02 20.88 -10.81
C LEU A 169 -10.31 19.66 -9.93
N LYS A 170 -11.52 19.55 -9.38
CA LYS A 170 -11.91 18.37 -8.58
C LYS A 170 -11.64 17.10 -9.37
N ASP A 171 -10.84 16.20 -8.77
CA ASP A 171 -10.48 14.89 -9.32
C ASP A 171 -9.76 14.90 -10.68
N ALA A 172 -9.39 16.08 -11.21
CA ALA A 172 -8.52 16.16 -12.38
C ALA A 172 -7.16 15.49 -12.13
N PRO A 173 -6.55 14.85 -13.14
CA PRO A 173 -5.21 14.29 -13.02
C PRO A 173 -4.19 15.36 -12.60
N LYS A 174 -3.39 15.06 -11.58
CA LYS A 174 -2.33 15.97 -11.10
C LYS A 174 -0.94 15.51 -11.51
N THR A 175 -0.59 14.30 -11.14
CA THR A 175 0.72 13.72 -11.46
C THR A 175 0.58 12.24 -11.72
N LEU A 176 1.45 11.74 -12.61
CA LEU A 176 1.69 10.32 -12.78
C LEU A 176 2.89 9.93 -11.93
N GLY A 177 2.64 9.17 -10.89
CA GLY A 177 3.64 8.66 -9.95
C GLY A 177 3.82 7.16 -10.04
N GLN A 178 4.67 6.62 -9.20
CA GLN A 178 4.84 5.18 -9.01
C GLN A 178 3.87 4.69 -7.94
N HIS A 179 3.19 3.57 -8.21
CA HIS A 179 2.43 2.86 -7.18
C HIS A 179 3.37 2.32 -6.11
N VAL A 180 2.92 2.32 -4.87
CA VAL A 180 3.78 1.97 -3.72
C VAL A 180 4.28 0.52 -3.75
N GLY A 181 3.54 -0.41 -4.33
CA GLY A 181 3.88 -1.83 -4.32
C GLY A 181 3.32 -2.66 -5.46
N GLY A 182 2.42 -2.09 -6.28
CA GLY A 182 1.82 -2.83 -7.39
C GLY A 182 2.86 -3.20 -8.45
N MET A 183 3.00 -4.48 -8.73
CA MET A 183 3.89 -5.03 -9.74
C MET A 183 3.12 -5.92 -10.69
N ILE A 184 3.44 -5.81 -11.96
CA ILE A 184 2.97 -6.73 -13.00
C ILE A 184 4.07 -7.74 -13.26
N LEU A 185 3.69 -9.02 -13.38
CA LEU A 185 4.51 -10.08 -13.95
C LEU A 185 3.86 -10.55 -15.25
N SER A 186 4.66 -10.73 -16.29
CA SER A 186 4.19 -11.19 -17.60
C SER A 186 5.09 -12.28 -18.13
N SER A 187 4.50 -13.24 -18.88
CA SER A 187 5.23 -14.26 -19.63
C SER A 187 5.71 -13.76 -21.01
N SER A 188 5.18 -12.63 -21.46
CA SER A 188 5.60 -11.94 -22.69
C SER A 188 6.22 -10.59 -22.34
N PRO A 189 7.10 -10.04 -23.18
CA PRO A 189 7.68 -8.72 -22.92
C PRO A 189 6.59 -7.66 -22.78
N ILE A 190 6.60 -6.98 -21.64
CA ILE A 190 5.63 -5.91 -21.32
C ILE A 190 5.79 -4.75 -22.30
N SER A 191 7.04 -4.52 -22.80
CA SER A 191 7.33 -3.51 -23.83
C SER A 191 6.55 -3.66 -25.13
N ASP A 192 6.06 -4.86 -25.44
CA ASP A 192 5.28 -5.12 -26.65
C ASP A 192 3.84 -4.59 -26.53
N MET A 193 3.40 -4.32 -25.30
CA MET A 193 2.03 -3.89 -24.98
C MET A 193 1.99 -2.47 -24.43
N VAL A 194 2.96 -2.10 -23.56
CA VAL A 194 2.97 -0.81 -22.87
C VAL A 194 4.42 -0.30 -22.70
N PRO A 195 4.68 0.99 -22.93
CA PRO A 195 5.99 1.55 -22.66
C PRO A 195 6.27 1.56 -21.15
N PHE A 196 7.52 1.27 -20.78
CA PHE A 196 8.00 1.38 -19.41
C PHE A 196 9.31 2.17 -19.36
N ARG A 197 9.61 2.72 -18.21
CA ARG A 197 10.80 3.55 -17.97
C ARG A 197 11.44 3.24 -16.63
N LYS A 198 12.69 3.68 -16.46
CA LYS A 198 13.32 3.63 -15.15
C LYS A 198 12.59 4.54 -14.17
N SER A 199 12.40 4.06 -12.96
CA SER A 199 11.92 4.86 -11.84
C SER A 199 13.01 5.85 -11.37
N ALA A 200 12.62 6.86 -10.59
CA ALA A 200 13.57 7.71 -9.87
C ALA A 200 14.34 6.93 -8.78
N LEU A 201 13.83 5.81 -8.32
CA LEU A 201 14.52 4.91 -7.41
C LEU A 201 15.34 3.90 -8.21
N GLU A 202 16.59 3.71 -7.82
CA GLU A 202 17.52 2.79 -8.48
C GLU A 202 16.98 1.34 -8.48
N GLY A 203 17.28 0.61 -9.56
CA GLY A 203 16.88 -0.80 -9.71
C GLY A 203 15.39 -1.03 -9.91
N ARG A 204 14.60 0.02 -10.17
CA ARG A 204 13.15 -0.09 -10.35
C ARG A 204 12.71 0.42 -11.72
N TYR A 205 11.71 -0.26 -12.28
CA TYR A 205 11.09 0.08 -13.56
C TYR A 205 9.59 0.26 -13.35
N ILE A 206 8.99 1.18 -14.10
CA ILE A 206 7.60 1.59 -13.96
C ILE A 206 6.92 1.73 -15.32
N ILE A 207 5.70 1.23 -15.45
CA ILE A 207 4.83 1.54 -16.58
C ILE A 207 3.99 2.79 -16.28
N ASP A 208 3.59 3.49 -17.33
CA ASP A 208 2.82 4.73 -17.22
C ASP A 208 1.30 4.49 -17.19
N TRP A 209 0.87 3.26 -16.95
CA TRP A 209 -0.52 2.89 -16.76
C TRP A 209 -0.88 2.77 -15.27
N ASP A 210 -2.09 3.19 -14.93
CA ASP A 210 -2.65 3.05 -13.62
C ASP A 210 -3.35 1.69 -13.43
N LYS A 211 -3.89 1.46 -12.23
CA LYS A 211 -4.55 0.21 -11.85
C LYS A 211 -5.67 -0.18 -12.82
N ASP A 212 -6.50 0.78 -13.20
CA ASP A 212 -7.70 0.53 -14.02
C ASP A 212 -7.29 0.13 -15.44
N SER A 213 -6.35 0.84 -16.05
CA SER A 213 -5.78 0.52 -17.36
C SER A 213 -5.13 -0.87 -17.40
N ILE A 214 -4.46 -1.26 -16.31
CA ILE A 214 -3.82 -2.56 -16.16
C ILE A 214 -4.86 -3.68 -16.08
N ALA A 215 -5.91 -3.48 -15.29
CA ALA A 215 -7.00 -4.44 -15.14
C ALA A 215 -7.76 -4.62 -16.47
N ASP A 216 -8.04 -3.53 -17.18
CA ASP A 216 -8.68 -3.54 -18.51
C ASP A 216 -7.86 -4.29 -19.55
N ALA A 217 -6.53 -4.23 -19.46
CA ALA A 217 -5.62 -4.96 -20.33
C ALA A 217 -5.44 -6.44 -19.94
N GLY A 218 -6.07 -6.89 -18.85
CA GLY A 218 -6.04 -8.29 -18.39
C GLY A 218 -4.75 -8.72 -17.70
N PHE A 219 -3.93 -7.77 -17.23
CA PHE A 219 -2.75 -8.10 -16.45
C PHE A 219 -3.10 -8.52 -15.02
N ALA A 220 -2.40 -9.54 -14.53
CA ALA A 220 -2.40 -9.86 -13.09
C ALA A 220 -1.47 -8.91 -12.34
N LYS A 221 -1.99 -8.27 -11.29
CA LYS A 221 -1.23 -7.38 -10.43
C LYS A 221 -0.92 -8.06 -9.09
N ILE A 222 0.33 -7.94 -8.67
CA ILE A 222 0.80 -8.39 -7.36
C ILE A 222 1.20 -7.16 -6.56
N ASP A 223 0.56 -6.93 -5.42
CA ASP A 223 0.89 -5.83 -4.53
C ASP A 223 1.92 -6.28 -3.49
N ILE A 224 3.16 -5.84 -3.67
CA ILE A 224 4.26 -6.02 -2.71
C ILE A 224 4.23 -4.85 -1.74
N LEU A 225 3.49 -5.02 -0.65
CA LEU A 225 3.22 -3.97 0.31
C LEU A 225 4.16 -4.04 1.51
N SER A 226 4.20 -2.99 2.31
CA SER A 226 4.95 -2.98 3.56
C SER A 226 4.03 -2.64 4.72
N LEU A 227 4.09 -3.46 5.76
CA LEU A 227 3.32 -3.28 6.97
C LEU A 227 4.28 -3.14 8.16
N PRO A 228 4.38 -1.95 8.80
CA PRO A 228 5.34 -1.71 9.88
C PRO A 228 5.20 -2.66 11.07
N VAL A 229 3.99 -3.19 11.32
CA VAL A 229 3.78 -4.17 12.39
C VAL A 229 4.55 -5.47 12.17
N LEU A 230 4.84 -5.84 10.91
CA LEU A 230 5.65 -7.02 10.63
C LEU A 230 7.12 -6.83 11.07
N ASP A 231 7.67 -5.63 10.96
CA ASP A 231 8.99 -5.31 11.53
C ASP A 231 8.97 -5.41 13.06
N GLN A 232 7.88 -4.97 13.71
CA GLN A 232 7.71 -5.08 15.17
C GLN A 232 7.61 -6.54 15.61
N ILE A 233 6.88 -7.38 14.88
CA ILE A 233 6.77 -8.82 15.16
C ILE A 233 8.14 -9.48 15.01
N ASP A 234 8.86 -9.22 13.93
CA ASP A 234 10.20 -9.74 13.68
C ASP A 234 11.18 -9.38 14.82
N GLU A 235 11.18 -8.12 15.24
CA GLU A 235 12.01 -7.63 16.34
C GLU A 235 11.62 -8.29 17.66
N SER A 236 10.32 -8.42 17.93
CA SER A 236 9.83 -9.08 19.15
C SER A 236 10.24 -10.56 19.23
N ILE A 237 10.12 -11.28 18.12
CA ILE A 237 10.55 -12.71 18.05
C ILE A 237 12.06 -12.81 18.30
N SER A 238 12.85 -11.93 17.66
CA SER A 238 14.30 -11.92 17.86
C SER A 238 14.68 -11.63 19.30
N LEU A 239 14.03 -10.65 19.95
CA LEU A 239 14.26 -10.33 21.37
C LEU A 239 13.88 -11.47 22.30
N ILE A 240 12.77 -12.18 22.02
CA ILE A 240 12.38 -13.36 22.82
C ILE A 240 13.44 -14.47 22.66
N GLN A 241 13.89 -14.73 21.45
CA GLN A 241 14.92 -15.72 21.18
C GLN A 241 16.23 -15.38 21.89
N ASP A 242 16.69 -14.14 21.79
CA ASP A 242 17.93 -13.65 22.41
C ASP A 242 17.90 -13.71 23.94
N THR A 243 16.74 -13.40 24.54
CA THR A 243 16.59 -13.32 26.00
C THR A 243 16.24 -14.64 26.66
N THR A 244 15.50 -15.50 25.98
CA THR A 244 14.97 -16.74 26.56
C THR A 244 15.53 -18.02 25.91
N GLY A 245 16.19 -17.91 24.76
CA GLY A 245 16.61 -19.04 23.93
C GLY A 245 15.46 -19.79 23.25
N LYS A 246 14.21 -19.28 23.34
CA LYS A 246 13.02 -19.91 22.75
C LYS A 246 12.75 -19.34 21.37
N LEU A 247 12.60 -20.23 20.39
CA LEU A 247 12.07 -19.88 19.08
C LEU A 247 10.54 -19.78 19.17
N VAL A 248 9.98 -18.64 18.71
CA VAL A 248 8.53 -18.44 18.62
C VAL A 248 8.05 -18.84 17.25
N ASP A 249 7.24 -19.89 17.20
CA ASP A 249 6.54 -20.32 15.98
C ASP A 249 5.19 -19.61 15.88
N ILE A 250 5.11 -18.66 14.94
CA ILE A 250 3.88 -17.88 14.73
C ILE A 250 2.73 -18.76 14.23
N SER A 251 3.02 -19.87 13.55
CA SER A 251 1.98 -20.80 13.05
C SER A 251 1.26 -21.53 14.17
N GLN A 252 1.88 -21.59 15.37
CA GLN A 252 1.33 -22.26 16.56
C GLN A 252 0.65 -21.28 17.54
N VAL A 253 0.56 -20.00 17.19
CA VAL A 253 -0.18 -19.04 18.02
C VAL A 253 -1.67 -19.38 17.97
N ASP A 254 -2.26 -19.61 19.14
CA ASP A 254 -3.69 -19.89 19.27
C ASP A 254 -4.50 -18.61 19.01
N PRO A 255 -5.31 -18.54 17.93
CA PRO A 255 -6.16 -17.38 17.67
C PRO A 255 -7.34 -17.26 18.62
N GLU A 256 -7.63 -18.28 19.45
CA GLU A 256 -8.73 -18.30 20.42
C GLU A 256 -8.24 -18.13 21.87
N ASP A 257 -7.01 -17.64 22.08
CA ASP A 257 -6.45 -17.40 23.40
C ASP A 257 -7.28 -16.37 24.20
N ASN A 258 -8.01 -16.87 25.21
CA ASN A 258 -8.89 -16.03 26.03
C ASN A 258 -8.13 -15.00 26.88
N GLU A 259 -6.87 -15.27 27.29
CA GLU A 259 -6.08 -14.32 28.05
C GLU A 259 -5.71 -13.10 27.20
N VAL A 260 -5.47 -13.30 25.90
CA VAL A 260 -5.23 -12.22 24.94
C VAL A 260 -6.52 -11.40 24.73
N PHE A 261 -7.68 -12.06 24.60
CA PHE A 261 -8.95 -11.36 24.48
C PHE A 261 -9.30 -10.54 25.73
N ASP A 262 -9.06 -11.09 26.92
CA ASP A 262 -9.26 -10.37 28.18
C ASP A 262 -8.34 -9.16 28.29
N MET A 263 -7.07 -9.29 27.90
CA MET A 263 -6.12 -8.18 27.83
C MET A 263 -6.60 -7.07 26.87
N ILE A 264 -7.13 -7.45 25.69
CA ILE A 264 -7.69 -6.50 24.71
C ILE A 264 -8.90 -5.79 25.31
N ASN A 265 -9.84 -6.54 25.92
CA ASN A 265 -11.09 -6.03 26.50
C ASN A 265 -10.83 -5.06 27.66
N THR A 266 -9.77 -5.25 28.43
CA THR A 266 -9.37 -4.37 29.54
C THR A 266 -8.61 -3.12 29.08
N GLY A 267 -8.28 -3.02 27.79
CA GLY A 267 -7.52 -1.89 27.21
C GLY A 267 -6.02 -1.93 27.50
N LEU A 268 -5.48 -3.03 28.02
CA LEU A 268 -4.04 -3.20 28.27
C LEU A 268 -3.23 -3.30 26.96
N SER A 269 -3.90 -3.53 25.84
CA SER A 269 -3.28 -3.52 24.49
C SER A 269 -3.06 -2.10 23.92
N LYS A 270 -3.33 -1.04 24.69
CA LYS A 270 -3.11 0.33 24.24
C LYS A 270 -1.64 0.57 23.89
N GLY A 271 -1.39 1.00 22.64
CA GLY A 271 -0.05 1.22 22.11
C GLY A 271 0.52 0.03 21.32
N VAL A 272 -0.19 -1.10 21.30
CA VAL A 272 0.09 -2.22 20.40
C VAL A 272 -0.82 -2.08 19.17
N PHE A 273 -0.28 -2.37 18.01
CA PHE A 273 -1.05 -2.31 16.74
C PHE A 273 -2.07 -3.45 16.70
#